data_b247605a7b891f4e54dd510155276f28
#
_entry.id   b247605a7b891f4e54dd510155276f28
#
_cell.length_a   1.000
_cell.length_b   1.000
_cell.length_c   1.000
_cell.angle_alpha   90.00
_cell.angle_beta   90.00
_cell.angle_gamma   90.00
#
_symmetry.space_group_name_H-M   'P 1'
#
loop_
_entity.id
_entity.type
_entity.pdbx_description
1 polymer ?
#
loop_
_entity_poly.entity_id
_entity_poly.type
_entity_poly.pdbx_seq_one_letter_code
_entity_poly.pdbx_strand_id
1 'polypeptide(L)'
;ELKIDGSAISLSYYNGRLVRAVTRGDGTTGDDVTSNVKKIKSLPQSLKGSGYPLEFEIRGEIFMPWSSFDEINKKREENEEQLFANPRNAAAGSLKLLDPRIVEERGLETILYHFVSEEKIADSHYEVLQMAEKWGLPVSEHTKVCKNMDEVIDYLNYWDNERKKLPYPTDGVVIKVNDLELQKTLGFTSKSPRWATAY
;
A
#
# COMPACT_ATOMS: atom_id res chain seq x y z
N GLU A 1 1.87 -4.19 -11.38
CA GLU A 1 1.76 -3.11 -10.38
C GLU A 1 3.15 -2.61 -9.99
N LEU A 2 3.26 -1.32 -9.68
CA LEU A 2 4.49 -0.79 -9.12
C LEU A 2 4.68 -1.29 -7.68
N LYS A 3 5.93 -1.60 -7.34
CA LYS A 3 6.34 -1.94 -5.97
C LYS A 3 6.71 -0.66 -5.22
N ILE A 4 5.78 -0.18 -4.41
CA ILE A 4 5.97 1.04 -3.62
C ILE A 4 6.98 0.76 -2.50
N ASP A 5 7.92 1.66 -2.29
CA ASP A 5 8.92 1.55 -1.23
C ASP A 5 8.48 2.34 0.02
N GLY A 6 7.93 1.63 0.98
CA GLY A 6 7.37 2.21 2.20
C GLY A 6 7.32 1.21 3.36
N SER A 7 6.28 1.32 4.16
CA SER A 7 5.97 0.44 5.30
C SER A 7 4.67 -0.31 5.04
N ALA A 8 4.76 -1.63 5.00
CA ALA A 8 3.60 -2.48 4.76
C ALA A 8 2.57 -2.36 5.90
N ILE A 9 1.30 -2.27 5.51
CA ILE A 9 0.17 -2.08 6.41
C ILE A 9 -0.97 -3.04 6.06
N SER A 10 -1.67 -3.52 7.07
CA SER A 10 -2.95 -4.21 6.95
C SER A 10 -4.04 -3.37 7.61
N LEU A 11 -5.12 -3.12 6.90
CA LEU A 11 -6.26 -2.31 7.30
C LEU A 11 -7.50 -3.19 7.39
N SER A 12 -8.16 -3.20 8.55
CA SER A 12 -9.44 -3.89 8.72
C SER A 12 -10.58 -2.87 8.67
N TYR A 13 -11.56 -3.17 7.83
CA TYR A 13 -12.80 -2.41 7.73
C TYR A 13 -13.97 -3.27 8.22
N TYR A 14 -14.86 -2.66 8.99
CA TYR A 14 -16.12 -3.24 9.42
C TYR A 14 -17.26 -2.26 9.17
N ASN A 15 -18.30 -2.72 8.49
CA ASN A 15 -19.45 -1.90 8.09
C ASN A 15 -19.02 -0.58 7.44
N GLY A 16 -18.05 -0.65 6.53
CA GLY A 16 -17.49 0.48 5.79
C GLY A 16 -16.63 1.45 6.61
N ARG A 17 -16.27 1.13 7.85
CA ARG A 17 -15.43 1.97 8.71
C ARG A 17 -14.10 1.32 9.02
N LEU A 18 -13.02 2.11 8.98
CA LEU A 18 -11.69 1.67 9.40
C LEU A 18 -11.69 1.41 10.92
N VAL A 19 -11.56 0.14 11.30
CA VAL A 19 -11.56 -0.28 12.70
C VAL A 19 -10.16 -0.56 13.22
N ARG A 20 -9.24 -1.03 12.36
CA ARG A 20 -7.89 -1.40 12.79
C ARG A 20 -6.87 -1.21 11.67
N ALA A 21 -5.64 -0.81 12.05
CA ALA A 21 -4.48 -0.75 11.18
C ALA A 21 -3.26 -1.34 11.90
N VAL A 22 -2.60 -2.33 11.27
CA VAL A 22 -1.48 -3.08 11.87
C VAL A 22 -0.31 -3.11 10.90
N THR A 23 0.90 -2.82 11.37
CA THR A 23 2.12 -2.98 10.58
C THR A 23 2.40 -4.46 10.32
N ARG A 24 3.20 -4.75 9.28
CA ARG A 24 3.58 -6.14 8.96
C ARG A 24 4.34 -6.83 10.10
N GLY A 25 5.12 -6.08 10.89
CA GLY A 25 5.98 -6.62 11.94
C GLY A 25 6.94 -7.71 11.41
N ASP A 26 6.99 -8.83 12.12
CA ASP A 26 7.75 -10.03 11.74
C ASP A 26 6.99 -10.97 10.77
N GLY A 27 5.78 -10.58 10.36
CA GLY A 27 4.90 -11.37 9.50
C GLY A 27 3.83 -12.15 10.28
N THR A 28 3.97 -12.27 11.60
CA THR A 28 3.01 -12.93 12.50
C THR A 28 2.39 -11.93 13.47
N THR A 29 3.22 -11.05 14.03
CA THR A 29 2.83 -9.99 14.96
C THR A 29 3.27 -8.63 14.40
N GLY A 30 2.41 -7.63 14.53
CA GLY A 30 2.71 -6.26 14.11
C GLY A 30 2.20 -5.26 15.14
N ASP A 31 2.68 -4.01 15.05
CA ASP A 31 2.25 -2.93 15.92
C ASP A 31 0.87 -2.43 15.49
N ASP A 32 -0.03 -2.23 16.44
CA ASP A 32 -1.28 -1.50 16.20
C ASP A 32 -0.99 0.00 16.06
N VAL A 33 -1.19 0.52 14.87
CA VAL A 33 -0.94 1.92 14.52
C VAL A 33 -2.22 2.65 14.09
N THR A 34 -3.37 2.15 14.50
CA THR A 34 -4.69 2.63 14.07
C THR A 34 -4.86 4.13 14.28
N SER A 35 -4.48 4.67 15.43
CA SER A 35 -4.59 6.10 15.74
C SER A 35 -3.73 6.95 14.79
N ASN A 36 -2.54 6.48 14.45
CA ASN A 36 -1.60 7.15 13.55
C ASN A 36 -2.11 7.10 12.10
N VAL A 37 -2.54 5.92 11.64
CA VAL A 37 -3.06 5.71 10.28
C VAL A 37 -4.32 6.54 10.02
N LYS A 38 -5.17 6.74 11.01
CA LYS A 38 -6.34 7.63 10.91
C LYS A 38 -5.99 9.11 10.65
N LYS A 39 -4.73 9.51 10.80
CA LYS A 39 -4.24 10.85 10.48
C LYS A 39 -3.72 11.00 9.05
N ILE A 40 -3.64 9.91 8.30
CA ILE A 40 -3.23 9.93 6.89
C ILE A 40 -4.42 10.40 6.04
N LYS A 41 -4.27 11.56 5.39
CA LYS A 41 -5.37 12.24 4.67
C LYS A 41 -5.88 11.47 3.46
N SER A 42 -5.00 10.72 2.78
CA SER A 42 -5.35 9.92 1.61
C SER A 42 -6.19 8.67 1.95
N LEU A 43 -6.28 8.30 3.23
CA LEU A 43 -6.96 7.09 3.66
C LEU A 43 -8.35 7.37 4.23
N PRO A 44 -9.44 6.84 3.64
CA PRO A 44 -10.79 7.07 4.14
C PRO A 44 -11.03 6.29 5.44
N GLN A 45 -11.51 6.99 6.47
CA GLN A 45 -11.97 6.35 7.71
C GLN A 45 -13.37 5.73 7.54
N SER A 46 -14.12 6.20 6.54
CA SER A 46 -15.41 5.66 6.13
C SER A 46 -15.44 5.54 4.62
N LEU A 47 -15.88 4.38 4.12
CA LEU A 47 -15.98 4.12 2.69
C LEU A 47 -17.13 4.89 2.06
N LYS A 48 -17.03 5.11 0.76
CA LYS A 48 -18.07 5.72 -0.07
C LYS A 48 -18.90 4.64 -0.77
N GLY A 49 -20.15 4.98 -1.11
CA GLY A 49 -21.01 4.08 -1.87
C GLY A 49 -21.52 2.90 -1.07
N SER A 50 -21.68 1.76 -1.75
CA SER A 50 -22.23 0.52 -1.19
C SER A 50 -21.65 -0.70 -1.92
N GLY A 51 -22.00 -1.91 -1.47
CA GLY A 51 -21.57 -3.16 -2.11
C GLY A 51 -20.19 -3.64 -1.64
N TYR A 52 -19.65 -3.06 -0.58
CA TYR A 52 -18.49 -3.61 0.12
C TYR A 52 -18.94 -4.71 1.11
N PRO A 53 -18.10 -5.72 1.37
CA PRO A 53 -18.36 -6.72 2.39
C PRO A 53 -18.53 -6.08 3.78
N LEU A 54 -19.29 -6.77 4.64
CA LEU A 54 -19.49 -6.31 6.02
C LEU A 54 -18.16 -6.17 6.75
N GLU A 55 -17.25 -7.13 6.53
CA GLU A 55 -15.90 -7.17 7.07
C GLU A 55 -14.90 -7.58 5.99
N PHE A 56 -13.79 -6.88 5.93
CA PHE A 56 -12.68 -7.23 5.06
C PHE A 56 -11.36 -6.63 5.56
N GLU A 57 -10.26 -7.20 5.10
CA GLU A 57 -8.91 -6.67 5.25
C GLU A 57 -8.40 -6.20 3.88
N ILE A 58 -7.69 -5.08 3.86
CA ILE A 58 -6.97 -4.64 2.67
C ILE A 58 -5.55 -4.26 3.06
N ARG A 59 -4.59 -4.78 2.29
CA ARG A 59 -3.16 -4.56 2.53
C ARG A 59 -2.60 -3.58 1.51
N GLY A 60 -1.62 -2.83 1.96
CA GLY A 60 -0.96 -1.84 1.14
C GLY A 60 0.37 -1.41 1.70
N GLU A 61 0.83 -0.29 1.19
CA GLU A 61 2.05 0.37 1.61
C GLU A 61 1.74 1.80 2.04
N ILE A 62 2.22 2.19 3.21
CA ILE A 62 2.28 3.59 3.62
C ILE A 62 3.67 4.09 3.30
N PHE A 63 3.73 5.20 2.57
CA PHE A 63 4.98 5.75 2.08
C PHE A 63 5.07 7.26 2.31
N MET A 64 6.26 7.80 2.17
CA MET A 64 6.50 9.24 2.23
C MET A 64 6.85 9.73 0.83
N PRO A 65 6.07 10.66 0.24
CA PRO A 65 6.45 11.34 -1.01
C PRO A 65 7.79 12.06 -0.89
N TRP A 66 8.50 12.23 -2.01
CA TRP A 66 9.80 12.90 -2.03
C TRP A 66 9.74 14.32 -1.45
N SER A 67 8.69 15.09 -1.79
CA SER A 67 8.49 16.45 -1.26
C SER A 67 8.37 16.48 0.27
N SER A 68 7.64 15.53 0.85
CA SER A 68 7.50 15.42 2.32
C SER A 68 8.80 14.97 2.97
N PHE A 69 9.55 14.09 2.31
CA PHE A 69 10.85 13.63 2.79
C PHE A 69 11.89 14.75 2.82
N ASP A 70 11.95 15.57 1.77
CA ASP A 70 12.85 16.72 1.70
C ASP A 70 12.50 17.77 2.76
N GLU A 71 11.19 18.04 2.94
CA GLU A 71 10.73 18.99 3.96
C GLU A 71 11.07 18.52 5.38
N ILE A 72 10.86 17.25 5.71
CA ILE A 72 11.17 16.74 7.04
C ILE A 72 12.67 16.74 7.31
N ASN A 73 13.49 16.37 6.34
CA ASN A 73 14.94 16.40 6.53
C ASN A 73 15.48 17.80 6.64
N LYS A 74 14.93 18.77 5.91
CA LYS A 74 15.27 20.18 6.08
C LYS A 74 14.98 20.68 7.50
N LYS A 75 13.80 20.37 8.05
CA LYS A 75 13.44 20.73 9.44
C LYS A 75 14.37 20.07 10.47
N ARG A 76 14.78 18.81 10.23
CA ARG A 76 15.71 18.09 11.10
C ARG A 76 17.09 18.71 11.06
N GLU A 77 17.58 19.11 9.89
CA GLU A 77 18.84 19.81 9.71
C GLU A 77 18.85 21.15 10.46
N GLU A 78 17.79 21.94 10.34
CA GLU A 78 17.61 23.21 11.06
C GLU A 78 17.60 23.04 12.61
N ASN A 79 17.17 21.85 13.07
CA ASN A 79 17.11 21.50 14.50
C ASN A 79 18.35 20.69 14.96
N GLU A 80 19.38 20.54 14.13
CA GLU A 80 20.59 19.74 14.41
C GLU A 80 20.27 18.26 14.76
N GLU A 81 19.18 17.71 14.20
CA GLU A 81 18.77 16.33 14.38
C GLU A 81 19.34 15.43 13.29
N GLN A 82 19.50 14.12 13.60
CA GLN A 82 19.92 13.14 12.61
C GLN A 82 18.90 13.02 11.47
N LEU A 83 19.37 13.15 10.22
CA LEU A 83 18.52 13.04 9.03
C LEU A 83 18.03 11.60 8.81
N PHE A 84 16.85 11.46 8.21
CA PHE A 84 16.41 10.17 7.71
C PHE A 84 17.21 9.77 6.48
N ALA A 85 17.63 8.50 6.42
CA ALA A 85 18.43 7.98 5.31
C ALA A 85 17.66 7.83 4.00
N ASN A 86 16.35 7.55 4.08
CA ASN A 86 15.47 7.35 2.92
C ASN A 86 14.00 7.53 3.32
N PRO A 87 13.09 7.72 2.33
CA PRO A 87 11.64 7.90 2.58
C PRO A 87 10.99 6.72 3.30
N ARG A 88 11.41 5.48 3.03
CA ARG A 88 10.89 4.28 3.71
C ARG A 88 11.14 4.32 5.22
N ASN A 89 12.37 4.64 5.63
CA ASN A 89 12.70 4.75 7.06
C ASN A 89 11.95 5.91 7.72
N ALA A 90 11.77 7.03 7.00
CA ALA A 90 11.00 8.16 7.48
C ALA A 90 9.53 7.82 7.65
N ALA A 91 8.92 7.07 6.71
CA ALA A 91 7.55 6.60 6.81
C ALA A 91 7.37 5.63 7.98
N ALA A 92 8.22 4.60 8.08
CA ALA A 92 8.15 3.60 9.15
C ALA A 92 8.34 4.23 10.55
N GLY A 93 9.29 5.17 10.69
CA GLY A 93 9.50 5.90 11.93
C GLY A 93 8.31 6.80 12.30
N SER A 94 7.70 7.45 11.31
CA SER A 94 6.53 8.31 11.51
C SER A 94 5.29 7.52 11.97
N LEU A 95 5.08 6.30 11.46
CA LEU A 95 3.96 5.44 11.87
C LEU A 95 4.04 4.99 13.34
N LYS A 96 5.20 5.03 13.94
CA LYS A 96 5.43 4.59 15.34
C LYS A 96 5.50 5.74 16.34
N LEU A 97 5.22 6.96 15.92
CA LEU A 97 5.18 8.12 16.82
C LEU A 97 4.05 7.98 17.84
N LEU A 98 4.34 8.38 19.07
CA LEU A 98 3.36 8.33 20.18
C LEU A 98 2.24 9.37 20.02
N ASP A 99 2.54 10.50 19.38
CA ASP A 99 1.56 11.56 19.14
C ASP A 99 1.06 11.49 17.67
N PRO A 100 -0.20 11.07 17.44
CA PRO A 100 -0.78 10.99 16.10
C PRO A 100 -0.86 12.34 15.37
N ARG A 101 -0.86 13.47 16.09
CA ARG A 101 -0.91 14.80 15.48
C ARG A 101 0.34 15.08 14.65
N ILE A 102 1.49 14.58 15.10
CA ILE A 102 2.75 14.72 14.35
C ILE A 102 2.67 13.92 13.05
N VAL A 103 1.99 12.77 13.04
CA VAL A 103 1.84 11.95 11.83
C VAL A 103 1.10 12.70 10.72
N GLU A 104 0.09 13.51 11.08
CA GLU A 104 -0.65 14.34 10.13
C GLU A 104 0.25 15.33 9.38
N GLU A 105 1.25 15.88 10.07
CA GLU A 105 2.21 16.85 9.53
C GLU A 105 3.29 16.18 8.65
N ARG A 106 3.44 14.85 8.73
CA ARG A 106 4.48 14.10 7.99
C ARG A 106 4.14 13.90 6.52
N GLY A 107 2.90 14.19 6.09
CA GLY A 107 2.48 14.06 4.70
C GLY A 107 2.59 12.64 4.16
N LEU A 108 2.31 11.63 4.99
CA LEU A 108 2.28 10.23 4.57
C LEU A 108 1.12 9.98 3.63
N GLU A 109 1.33 9.08 2.68
CA GLU A 109 0.32 8.59 1.74
C GLU A 109 0.23 7.07 1.75
N THR A 110 -0.81 6.53 1.14
CA THR A 110 -1.10 5.09 1.13
C THR A 110 -1.47 4.63 -0.27
N ILE A 111 -0.97 3.47 -0.69
CA ILE A 111 -1.45 2.73 -1.86
C ILE A 111 -1.79 1.31 -1.41
N LEU A 112 -3.03 0.88 -1.72
CA LEU A 112 -3.56 -0.43 -1.35
C LEU A 112 -3.51 -1.35 -2.57
N TYR A 113 -3.09 -2.61 -2.36
CA TYR A 113 -2.77 -3.51 -3.47
C TYR A 113 -3.22 -4.96 -3.27
N HIS A 114 -3.80 -5.31 -2.12
CA HIS A 114 -4.25 -6.68 -1.88
C HIS A 114 -5.45 -6.72 -0.94
N PHE A 115 -6.57 -7.16 -1.49
CA PHE A 115 -7.85 -7.26 -0.78
C PHE A 115 -8.08 -8.69 -0.29
N VAL A 116 -8.56 -8.85 0.93
CA VAL A 116 -8.85 -10.13 1.57
C VAL A 116 -10.24 -10.08 2.18
N SER A 117 -11.12 -10.97 1.75
CA SER A 117 -12.48 -11.13 2.28
C SER A 117 -12.92 -12.58 2.15
N GLU A 118 -13.81 -13.02 3.03
CA GLU A 118 -14.51 -14.30 2.87
C GLU A 118 -15.55 -14.23 1.75
N GLU A 119 -16.14 -13.05 1.54
CA GLU A 119 -17.09 -12.82 0.47
C GLU A 119 -16.36 -12.61 -0.87
N LYS A 120 -16.78 -13.35 -1.90
CA LYS A 120 -16.30 -13.13 -3.26
C LYS A 120 -17.01 -11.91 -3.83
N ILE A 121 -16.25 -10.87 -4.19
CA ILE A 121 -16.77 -9.62 -4.76
C ILE A 121 -16.52 -9.48 -6.26
N ALA A 122 -15.52 -10.19 -6.80
CA ALA A 122 -15.20 -10.23 -8.23
C ALA A 122 -14.41 -11.50 -8.58
N ASP A 123 -14.13 -11.72 -9.86
CA ASP A 123 -13.39 -12.89 -10.36
C ASP A 123 -11.89 -12.61 -10.48
N SER A 124 -11.50 -11.36 -10.63
CA SER A 124 -10.11 -10.98 -10.84
C SER A 124 -9.60 -9.97 -9.81
N HIS A 125 -8.31 -10.03 -9.55
CA HIS A 125 -7.60 -9.11 -8.68
C HIS A 125 -7.77 -7.64 -9.13
N TYR A 126 -7.70 -7.39 -10.43
CA TYR A 126 -7.86 -6.05 -10.99
C TYR A 126 -9.26 -5.49 -10.74
N GLU A 127 -10.32 -6.29 -10.97
CA GLU A 127 -11.70 -5.86 -10.69
C GLU A 127 -11.92 -5.55 -9.22
N VAL A 128 -11.34 -6.35 -8.31
CA VAL A 128 -11.40 -6.08 -6.86
C VAL A 128 -10.77 -4.73 -6.52
N LEU A 129 -9.62 -4.40 -7.10
CA LEU A 129 -8.98 -3.10 -6.89
C LEU A 129 -9.81 -1.95 -7.46
N GLN A 130 -10.45 -2.13 -8.63
CA GLN A 130 -11.37 -1.13 -9.19
C GLN A 130 -12.60 -0.90 -8.30
N MET A 131 -13.12 -1.95 -7.66
CA MET A 131 -14.20 -1.81 -6.67
C MET A 131 -13.72 -1.07 -5.43
N ALA A 132 -12.53 -1.40 -4.91
CA ALA A 132 -11.93 -0.71 -3.79
C ALA A 132 -11.74 0.80 -4.08
N GLU A 133 -11.31 1.16 -5.28
CA GLU A 133 -11.21 2.55 -5.73
C GLU A 133 -12.56 3.28 -5.70
N LYS A 134 -13.64 2.64 -6.19
CA LYS A 134 -15.00 3.19 -6.14
C LYS A 134 -15.50 3.44 -4.71
N TRP A 135 -15.03 2.67 -3.74
CA TRP A 135 -15.31 2.90 -2.32
C TRP A 135 -14.44 4.01 -1.71
N GLY A 136 -13.53 4.60 -2.49
CA GLY A 136 -12.63 5.69 -2.10
C GLY A 136 -11.32 5.23 -1.50
N LEU A 137 -10.99 3.94 -1.59
CA LEU A 137 -9.71 3.41 -1.14
C LEU A 137 -8.60 3.77 -2.15
N PRO A 138 -7.43 4.24 -1.70
CA PRO A 138 -6.33 4.63 -2.58
C PRO A 138 -5.65 3.39 -3.19
N VAL A 139 -5.88 3.15 -4.47
CA VAL A 139 -5.22 2.12 -5.28
C VAL A 139 -4.31 2.77 -6.32
N SER A 140 -3.38 2.01 -6.88
CA SER A 140 -2.45 2.54 -7.87
C SER A 140 -3.13 2.72 -9.23
N GLU A 141 -3.07 3.92 -9.79
CA GLU A 141 -3.47 4.21 -11.18
C GLU A 141 -2.55 3.54 -12.22
N HIS A 142 -1.38 3.08 -11.81
CA HIS A 142 -0.38 2.44 -12.67
C HIS A 142 -0.55 0.91 -12.75
N THR A 143 -1.60 0.36 -12.18
CA THR A 143 -1.92 -1.06 -12.31
C THR A 143 -2.36 -1.38 -13.73
N LYS A 144 -1.74 -2.39 -14.35
CA LYS A 144 -2.04 -2.82 -15.72
C LYS A 144 -2.32 -4.33 -15.77
N VAL A 145 -3.41 -4.71 -16.46
CA VAL A 145 -3.64 -6.10 -16.84
C VAL A 145 -2.89 -6.40 -18.13
N CYS A 146 -2.03 -7.41 -18.10
CA CYS A 146 -1.26 -7.90 -19.23
C CYS A 146 -1.82 -9.22 -19.71
N LYS A 147 -2.00 -9.40 -21.02
CA LYS A 147 -2.58 -10.60 -21.65
C LYS A 147 -1.57 -11.71 -21.88
N ASN A 148 -0.30 -11.35 -21.95
CA ASN A 148 0.82 -12.25 -22.23
C ASN A 148 2.12 -11.71 -21.64
N MET A 149 3.20 -12.49 -21.74
CA MET A 149 4.51 -12.11 -21.21
C MET A 149 5.16 -10.95 -21.94
N ASP A 150 4.88 -10.75 -23.23
CA ASP A 150 5.44 -9.61 -23.98
C ASP A 150 4.91 -8.30 -23.42
N GLU A 151 3.60 -8.21 -23.11
CA GLU A 151 3.01 -7.03 -22.46
C GLU A 151 3.56 -6.80 -21.02
N VAL A 152 3.92 -7.86 -20.31
CA VAL A 152 4.60 -7.75 -19.00
C VAL A 152 5.99 -7.17 -19.19
N ILE A 153 6.76 -7.65 -20.15
CA ILE A 153 8.12 -7.15 -20.45
C ILE A 153 8.06 -5.66 -20.87
N ASP A 154 7.09 -5.31 -21.71
CA ASP A 154 6.87 -3.91 -22.10
C ASP A 154 6.59 -3.01 -20.89
N TYR A 155 5.76 -3.48 -19.96
CA TYR A 155 5.48 -2.76 -18.71
C TYR A 155 6.74 -2.60 -17.85
N LEU A 156 7.55 -3.65 -17.72
CA LEU A 156 8.82 -3.61 -16.97
C LEU A 156 9.80 -2.60 -17.60
N ASN A 157 9.99 -2.66 -18.92
CA ASN A 157 10.88 -1.75 -19.65
C ASN A 157 10.43 -0.29 -19.55
N TYR A 158 9.12 -0.04 -19.63
CA TYR A 158 8.56 1.29 -19.46
C TYR A 158 8.88 1.84 -18.05
N TRP A 159 8.59 1.08 -17.00
CA TRP A 159 8.75 1.54 -15.63
C TRP A 159 10.20 1.55 -15.13
N ASP A 160 11.12 0.86 -15.79
CA ASP A 160 12.55 0.96 -15.45
C ASP A 160 13.07 2.43 -15.55
N ASN A 161 12.54 3.18 -16.49
CA ASN A 161 12.86 4.58 -16.67
C ASN A 161 11.85 5.54 -16.01
N GLU A 162 10.56 5.33 -16.25
CA GLU A 162 9.51 6.27 -15.86
C GLU A 162 9.28 6.34 -14.34
N ARG A 163 9.59 5.28 -13.58
CA ARG A 163 9.49 5.29 -12.11
C ARG A 163 10.31 6.39 -11.43
N LYS A 164 11.39 6.85 -12.07
CA LYS A 164 12.25 7.94 -11.55
C LYS A 164 11.54 9.30 -11.57
N LYS A 165 10.45 9.44 -12.31
CA LYS A 165 9.65 10.67 -12.40
C LYS A 165 8.48 10.69 -11.41
N LEU A 166 8.23 9.58 -10.72
CA LEU A 166 7.16 9.48 -9.75
C LEU A 166 7.43 10.35 -8.51
N PRO A 167 6.40 10.98 -7.93
CA PRO A 167 6.55 11.80 -6.74
C PRO A 167 6.80 10.98 -5.45
N TYR A 168 6.94 9.66 -5.58
CA TYR A 168 7.16 8.73 -4.47
C TYR A 168 8.15 7.62 -4.84
N PRO A 169 8.80 7.00 -3.86
CA PRO A 169 9.80 5.96 -4.10
C PRO A 169 9.16 4.63 -4.51
N THR A 170 9.78 3.97 -5.48
CA THR A 170 9.45 2.59 -5.90
C THR A 170 10.74 1.79 -6.06
N ASP A 171 10.69 0.50 -5.74
CA ASP A 171 11.85 -0.39 -5.82
C ASP A 171 11.64 -1.58 -6.77
N GLY A 172 10.74 -1.43 -7.74
CA GLY A 172 10.49 -2.44 -8.75
C GLY A 172 9.03 -2.54 -9.17
N VAL A 173 8.65 -3.73 -9.64
CA VAL A 173 7.32 -4.08 -10.10
C VAL A 173 6.90 -5.40 -9.43
N VAL A 174 5.62 -5.55 -9.13
CA VAL A 174 5.04 -6.80 -8.68
C VAL A 174 4.13 -7.35 -9.79
N ILE A 175 4.44 -8.55 -10.25
CA ILE A 175 3.66 -9.29 -11.24
C ILE A 175 2.79 -10.28 -10.48
N LYS A 176 1.49 -10.28 -10.74
CA LYS A 176 0.50 -11.13 -10.06
C LYS A 176 -0.36 -11.88 -11.07
N VAL A 177 -0.73 -13.09 -10.74
CA VAL A 177 -1.80 -13.81 -11.45
C VAL A 177 -3.11 -13.06 -11.20
N ASN A 178 -3.81 -12.64 -12.26
CA ASN A 178 -5.01 -11.80 -12.12
C ASN A 178 -6.26 -12.59 -11.70
N ASP A 179 -6.38 -13.85 -12.11
CA ASP A 179 -7.51 -14.72 -11.77
C ASP A 179 -7.42 -15.18 -10.31
N LEU A 180 -8.46 -14.91 -9.52
CA LEU A 180 -8.47 -15.20 -8.08
C LEU A 180 -8.63 -16.69 -7.75
N GLU A 181 -9.28 -17.49 -8.61
CA GLU A 181 -9.36 -18.95 -8.43
C GLU A 181 -8.02 -19.62 -8.72
N LEU A 182 -7.28 -19.13 -9.72
CA LEU A 182 -5.91 -19.56 -9.96
C LEU A 182 -4.98 -19.16 -8.81
N GLN A 183 -5.15 -17.98 -8.19
CA GLN A 183 -4.39 -17.61 -7.01
C GLN A 183 -4.61 -18.60 -5.86
N LYS A 184 -5.86 -19.01 -5.61
CA LYS A 184 -6.20 -20.02 -4.58
C LYS A 184 -5.55 -21.37 -4.91
N THR A 185 -5.61 -21.80 -6.16
CA THR A 185 -5.02 -23.07 -6.63
C THR A 185 -3.50 -23.07 -6.46
N LEU A 186 -2.82 -22.00 -6.82
CA LEU A 186 -1.37 -21.86 -6.67
C LEU A 186 -0.95 -21.78 -5.19
N GLY A 187 -1.76 -21.14 -4.36
CA GLY A 187 -1.57 -21.04 -2.93
C GLY A 187 -0.32 -20.27 -2.50
N PHE A 188 0.22 -20.66 -1.35
CA PHE A 188 1.32 -19.99 -0.68
C PHE A 188 2.47 -20.97 -0.37
N THR A 189 3.67 -20.44 -0.28
CA THR A 189 4.77 -21.06 0.46
C THR A 189 4.70 -20.64 1.93
N SER A 190 5.62 -21.11 2.75
CA SER A 190 5.73 -20.61 4.15
C SER A 190 6.06 -19.11 4.26
N LYS A 191 6.54 -18.47 3.18
CA LYS A 191 7.05 -17.08 3.20
C LYS A 191 6.35 -16.14 2.23
N SER A 192 5.78 -16.65 1.13
CA SER A 192 5.28 -15.82 0.03
C SER A 192 4.16 -16.50 -0.77
N PRO A 193 3.29 -15.74 -1.44
CA PRO A 193 2.36 -16.30 -2.41
C PRO A 193 3.12 -16.88 -3.61
N ARG A 194 2.60 -17.98 -4.18
CA ARG A 194 3.12 -18.57 -5.42
C ARG A 194 2.61 -17.88 -6.67
N TRP A 195 1.59 -17.07 -6.54
CA TRP A 195 0.91 -16.35 -7.61
C TRP A 195 1.42 -14.90 -7.80
N ALA A 196 2.43 -14.48 -7.06
CA ALA A 196 3.04 -13.16 -7.19
C ALA A 196 4.57 -13.25 -7.14
N THR A 197 5.22 -12.41 -7.95
CA THR A 197 6.67 -12.25 -7.95
C THR A 197 7.06 -10.79 -8.08
N ALA A 198 8.14 -10.40 -7.44
CA ALA A 198 8.73 -9.06 -7.56
C ALA A 198 9.89 -9.08 -8.55
N TYR A 199 10.00 -8.01 -9.34
CA TYR A 199 11.08 -7.75 -10.29
C TYR A 199 11.72 -6.41 -9.96
#